data_c9924409761aec9d5d605002a7e715dd
#
_entry.id   c9924409761aec9d5d605002a7e715dd
#
_cell.length_a   1.000
_cell.length_b   1.000
_cell.length_c   1.000
_cell.angle_alpha   90.00
_cell.angle_beta   90.00
_cell.angle_gamma   90.00
#
_symmetry.space_group_name_H-M   'P 1'
#
loop_
_entity.id
_entity.type
_entity.pdbx_description
1 polymer ?
#
loop_
_entity_poly.entity_id
_entity_poly.type
_entity_poly.pdbx_seq_one_letter_code
_entity_poly.pdbx_strand_id
1 'polypeptide(L)'
;MIYNLYIFDKYGTLMYYGEWNRLKQSGITKDEEAKLMYGMLFSLKSFVNKISPIDPKEGFLFYKTNKYALHYVEVSSGLKFVLNTDTTATGIKDFLLQLYSKIWVEYVVRNPLWTIGTPATSDLFKAKLDEFVRASPLFGPKII
;
A
#
# COMPACT_ATOMS: atom_id res chain seq x y z
N MET A 1 -3.66 7.42 11.84
CA MET A 1 -4.89 7.37 11.01
C MET A 1 -4.50 6.92 9.60
N ILE A 2 -5.18 5.93 9.08
CA ILE A 2 -4.94 5.38 7.74
C ILE A 2 -5.95 5.98 6.77
N TYR A 3 -5.48 6.55 5.67
CA TYR A 3 -6.34 7.17 4.66
C TYR A 3 -6.70 6.21 3.54
N ASN A 4 -5.71 5.64 2.87
CA ASN A 4 -5.94 4.67 1.80
C ASN A 4 -4.77 3.74 1.60
N LEU A 5 -5.01 2.66 0.84
CA LEU A 5 -4.02 1.64 0.52
C LEU A 5 -4.14 1.27 -0.95
N TYR A 6 -3.01 1.23 -1.65
CA TYR A 6 -2.90 0.67 -2.99
C TYR A 6 -2.04 -0.59 -2.95
N ILE A 7 -2.43 -1.61 -3.69
CA ILE A 7 -1.62 -2.81 -3.89
C ILE A 7 -1.43 -3.01 -5.39
N PHE A 8 -0.17 -2.97 -5.85
CA PHE A 8 0.20 -3.17 -7.26
C PHE A 8 1.01 -4.45 -7.41
N ASP A 9 0.87 -5.12 -8.55
CA ASP A 9 1.76 -6.23 -8.90
C ASP A 9 3.09 -5.70 -9.48
N LYS A 10 3.96 -6.64 -9.88
CA LYS A 10 5.28 -6.27 -10.43
C LYS A 10 5.21 -5.50 -11.75
N TYR A 11 4.07 -5.58 -12.46
CA TYR A 11 3.85 -4.89 -13.73
C TYR A 11 3.12 -3.55 -13.56
N GLY A 12 2.75 -3.19 -12.34
CA GLY A 12 2.03 -1.95 -12.09
C GLY A 12 0.52 -2.06 -12.21
N THR A 13 -0.02 -3.28 -12.33
CA THR A 13 -1.46 -3.49 -12.33
C THR A 13 -2.01 -3.32 -10.93
N LEU A 14 -3.08 -2.55 -10.78
CA LEU A 14 -3.74 -2.36 -9.48
C LEU A 14 -4.46 -3.65 -9.09
N MET A 15 -3.98 -4.27 -8.01
CA MET A 15 -4.58 -5.49 -7.46
C MET A 15 -5.71 -5.19 -6.51
N TYR A 16 -5.59 -4.13 -5.71
CA TYR A 16 -6.60 -3.73 -4.74
C TYR A 16 -6.41 -2.26 -4.35
N TYR A 17 -7.53 -1.59 -4.07
CA TYR A 17 -7.57 -0.25 -3.50
C TYR A 17 -8.54 -0.23 -2.33
N GLY A 18 -8.09 0.23 -1.17
CA GLY A 18 -8.92 0.42 0.01
C GLY A 18 -8.86 1.85 0.49
N GLU A 19 -9.98 2.36 0.98
CA GLU A 19 -10.11 3.73 1.46
C GLU A 19 -10.91 3.73 2.77
N TRP A 20 -10.40 4.41 3.79
CA TRP A 20 -11.04 4.43 5.11
C TRP A 20 -11.36 5.84 5.59
N ASN A 21 -10.36 6.69 5.76
CA ASN A 21 -10.51 8.01 6.38
C ASN A 21 -10.23 9.16 5.40
N ARG A 22 -10.39 8.92 4.12
CA ARG A 22 -10.10 9.93 3.10
C ARG A 22 -11.22 10.95 3.03
N LEU A 23 -10.91 12.22 3.32
CA LEU A 23 -11.89 13.31 3.34
C LEU A 23 -12.04 13.99 1.99
N LYS A 24 -10.99 13.98 1.16
CA LYS A 24 -10.98 14.65 -0.15
C LYS A 24 -10.89 13.63 -1.27
N GLN A 25 -11.84 13.68 -2.20
CA GLN A 25 -11.82 12.87 -3.41
C GLN A 25 -11.05 13.59 -4.51
N SER A 26 -10.34 12.82 -5.36
CA SER A 26 -9.52 13.37 -6.44
C SER A 26 -10.35 13.88 -7.63
N GLY A 27 -11.60 13.41 -7.75
CA GLY A 27 -12.46 13.72 -8.90
C GLY A 27 -12.16 12.91 -10.16
N ILE A 28 -11.17 12.03 -10.13
CA ILE A 28 -10.83 11.11 -11.22
C ILE A 28 -11.18 9.67 -10.84
N THR A 29 -11.19 8.77 -11.83
CA THR A 29 -11.47 7.37 -11.57
C THR A 29 -10.36 6.73 -10.73
N LYS A 30 -10.68 5.66 -10.02
CA LYS A 30 -9.69 4.96 -9.20
C LYS A 30 -8.57 4.36 -10.05
N ASP A 31 -8.88 3.90 -11.26
CA ASP A 31 -7.87 3.38 -12.18
C ASP A 31 -6.90 4.47 -12.63
N GLU A 32 -7.39 5.66 -12.96
CA GLU A 32 -6.56 6.81 -13.33
C GLU A 32 -5.69 7.26 -12.16
N GLU A 33 -6.28 7.35 -10.97
CA GLU A 33 -5.56 7.71 -9.75
C GLU A 33 -4.44 6.71 -9.46
N ALA A 34 -4.71 5.41 -9.62
CA ALA A 34 -3.72 4.35 -9.43
C ALA A 34 -2.57 4.46 -10.43
N LYS A 35 -2.85 4.77 -11.69
CA LYS A 35 -1.82 4.97 -12.72
C LYS A 35 -0.91 6.15 -12.39
N LEU A 36 -1.50 7.26 -11.94
CA LEU A 36 -0.73 8.44 -11.52
C LEU A 36 0.14 8.12 -10.30
N MET A 37 -0.39 7.42 -9.33
CA MET A 37 0.35 6.99 -8.14
C MET A 37 1.51 6.09 -8.51
N TYR A 38 1.28 5.09 -9.36
CA TYR A 38 2.33 4.17 -9.80
C TYR A 38 3.44 4.91 -10.56
N GLY A 39 3.06 5.83 -11.47
CA GLY A 39 4.03 6.63 -12.22
C GLY A 39 4.90 7.50 -11.33
N MET A 40 4.31 8.13 -10.31
CA MET A 40 5.04 8.91 -9.33
C MET A 40 6.03 8.05 -8.56
N LEU A 41 5.60 6.89 -8.07
CA LEU A 41 6.44 5.98 -7.30
C LEU A 41 7.59 5.43 -8.13
N PHE A 42 7.34 5.08 -9.39
CA PHE A 42 8.36 4.62 -10.31
C PHE A 42 9.44 5.70 -10.50
N SER A 43 9.02 6.95 -10.69
CA SER A 43 9.94 8.08 -10.85
C SER A 43 10.75 8.33 -9.59
N LEU A 44 10.11 8.30 -8.41
CA LEU A 44 10.78 8.47 -7.13
C LEU A 44 11.81 7.37 -6.88
N LYS A 45 11.45 6.12 -7.14
CA LYS A 45 12.35 4.98 -6.97
C LYS A 45 13.57 5.10 -7.88
N SER A 46 13.36 5.45 -9.15
CA SER A 46 14.45 5.66 -10.11
C SER A 46 15.38 6.79 -9.66
N PHE A 47 14.83 7.89 -9.19
CA PHE A 47 15.58 9.04 -8.69
C PHE A 47 16.42 8.65 -7.47
N VAL A 48 15.82 8.00 -6.49
CA VAL A 48 16.51 7.57 -5.27
C VAL A 48 17.65 6.60 -5.59
N ASN A 49 17.43 5.65 -6.50
CA ASN A 49 18.45 4.69 -6.91
C ASN A 49 19.67 5.36 -7.55
N LYS A 50 19.43 6.47 -8.27
CA LYS A 50 20.52 7.20 -8.95
C LYS A 50 21.35 8.09 -8.01
N ILE A 51 20.71 8.65 -6.97
CA ILE A 51 21.39 9.63 -6.09
C ILE A 51 21.81 9.05 -4.75
N SER A 52 21.31 7.86 -4.38
CA SER A 52 21.63 7.26 -3.10
C SER A 52 23.11 6.85 -3.05
N PRO A 53 23.87 7.28 -2.02
CA PRO A 53 25.25 6.84 -1.84
C PRO A 53 25.36 5.40 -1.33
N ILE A 54 24.24 4.81 -0.92
CA ILE A 54 24.15 3.44 -0.40
C ILE A 54 23.20 2.68 -1.32
N ASP A 55 23.56 1.43 -1.65
CA ASP A 55 22.68 0.57 -2.43
C ASP A 55 21.38 0.32 -1.66
N PRO A 56 20.21 0.75 -2.17
CA PRO A 56 18.95 0.57 -1.47
C PRO A 56 18.50 -0.90 -1.55
N LYS A 57 18.97 -1.71 -0.61
CA LYS A 57 18.63 -3.14 -0.54
C LYS A 57 17.25 -3.39 0.02
N GLU A 58 16.67 -2.41 0.72
CA GLU A 58 15.34 -2.51 1.28
C GLU A 58 14.33 -1.87 0.34
N GLY A 59 13.29 -2.61 -0.05
CA GLY A 59 12.21 -2.09 -0.89
C GLY A 59 11.25 -1.18 -0.16
N PHE A 60 11.74 -0.28 0.71
CA PHE A 60 10.92 0.63 1.49
C PHE A 60 11.27 2.07 1.15
N LEU A 61 10.24 2.87 0.82
CA LEU A 61 10.34 4.31 0.63
C LEU A 61 9.35 5.02 1.54
N PHE A 62 9.76 6.18 2.02
CA PHE A 62 8.95 7.00 2.90
C PHE A 62 8.99 8.44 2.42
N TYR A 63 7.80 9.05 2.27
CA TYR A 63 7.66 10.44 1.86
C TYR A 63 6.65 11.12 2.78
N LYS A 64 7.06 12.23 3.39
CA LYS A 64 6.24 12.93 4.37
C LYS A 64 6.03 14.37 3.94
N THR A 65 4.77 14.82 3.96
CA THR A 65 4.40 16.23 3.81
C THR A 65 3.92 16.78 5.16
N ASN A 66 3.50 18.05 5.18
CA ASN A 66 2.93 18.65 6.40
C ASN A 66 1.59 18.01 6.81
N LYS A 67 0.89 17.35 5.87
CA LYS A 67 -0.47 16.87 6.08
C LYS A 67 -0.60 15.35 6.05
N TYR A 68 0.30 14.64 5.36
CA TYR A 68 0.22 13.18 5.25
C TYR A 68 1.60 12.58 5.06
N ALA A 69 1.66 11.27 5.23
CA ALA A 69 2.87 10.47 4.98
C ALA A 69 2.53 9.33 4.03
N LEU A 70 3.37 9.14 3.03
CA LEU A 70 3.26 8.04 2.06
C LEU A 70 4.32 6.99 2.40
N HIS A 71 3.88 5.75 2.54
CA HIS A 71 4.74 4.60 2.83
C HIS A 71 4.67 3.61 1.68
N TYR A 72 5.81 3.20 1.19
CA TYR A 72 5.93 2.27 0.06
C TYR A 72 6.79 1.09 0.48
N VAL A 73 6.27 -0.12 0.29
CA VAL A 73 7.00 -1.38 0.52
C VAL A 73 6.88 -2.26 -0.71
N GLU A 74 8.02 -2.76 -1.19
CA GLU A 74 8.08 -3.74 -2.26
C GLU A 74 8.63 -5.05 -1.69
N VAL A 75 7.87 -6.14 -1.87
CA VAL A 75 8.31 -7.47 -1.44
C VAL A 75 9.07 -8.17 -2.57
N SER A 76 9.76 -9.26 -2.26
CA SER A 76 10.65 -9.95 -3.20
C SER A 76 9.96 -10.45 -4.48
N SER A 77 8.65 -10.69 -4.43
CA SER A 77 7.86 -11.09 -5.60
C SER A 77 7.56 -9.92 -6.55
N GLY A 78 7.93 -8.69 -6.19
CA GLY A 78 7.62 -7.49 -6.96
C GLY A 78 6.29 -6.85 -6.60
N LEU A 79 5.53 -7.43 -5.67
CA LEU A 79 4.27 -6.85 -5.18
C LEU A 79 4.58 -5.59 -4.38
N LYS A 80 3.81 -4.53 -4.62
CA LYS A 80 4.03 -3.20 -4.06
C LYS A 80 2.84 -2.76 -3.23
N PHE A 81 3.11 -2.31 -2.01
CA PHE A 81 2.10 -1.76 -1.10
C PHE A 81 2.37 -0.27 -0.91
N VAL A 82 1.34 0.55 -1.09
CA VAL A 82 1.41 1.99 -0.88
C VAL A 82 0.34 2.38 0.13
N LEU A 83 0.77 2.88 1.28
CA LEU A 83 -0.14 3.27 2.35
C LEU A 83 0.02 4.76 2.65
N ASN A 84 -1.08 5.49 2.62
CA ASN A 84 -1.12 6.90 3.03
C ASN A 84 -1.71 6.99 4.43
N THR A 85 -0.98 7.67 5.30
CA THR A 85 -1.35 7.84 6.71
C THR A 85 -1.20 9.30 7.13
N ASP A 86 -1.60 9.60 8.38
CA ASP A 86 -1.25 10.87 8.98
C ASP A 86 0.26 10.93 9.30
N THR A 87 0.73 12.10 9.70
CA THR A 87 2.17 12.32 9.91
C THR A 87 2.70 11.71 11.21
N THR A 88 1.82 11.21 12.07
CA THR A 88 2.20 10.65 13.39
C THR A 88 2.33 9.13 13.39
N ALA A 89 1.96 8.47 12.29
CA ALA A 89 1.99 7.01 12.22
C ALA A 89 3.42 6.48 12.25
N THR A 90 3.65 5.42 13.04
CA THR A 90 4.94 4.72 13.17
C THR A 90 4.75 3.22 13.01
N GLY A 91 5.84 2.50 12.74
CA GLY A 91 5.79 1.04 12.58
C GLY A 91 5.09 0.57 11.31
N ILE A 92 5.02 1.41 10.31
CA ILE A 92 4.26 1.12 9.08
C ILE A 92 4.91 0.00 8.27
N LYS A 93 6.24 -0.05 8.22
CA LYS A 93 6.94 -1.13 7.49
C LYS A 93 6.53 -2.50 8.01
N ASP A 94 6.56 -2.68 9.34
CA ASP A 94 6.15 -3.94 9.97
C ASP A 94 4.68 -4.21 9.75
N PHE A 95 3.84 -3.19 9.82
CA PHE A 95 2.41 -3.30 9.55
C PHE A 95 2.16 -3.83 8.13
N LEU A 96 2.82 -3.25 7.13
CA LEU A 96 2.66 -3.67 5.73
C LEU A 96 3.20 -5.07 5.49
N LEU A 97 4.31 -5.46 6.11
CA LEU A 97 4.85 -6.82 6.00
C LEU A 97 3.93 -7.85 6.65
N GLN A 98 3.31 -7.52 7.78
CA GLN A 98 2.30 -8.37 8.39
C GLN A 98 1.04 -8.49 7.55
N LEU A 99 0.59 -7.38 6.96
CA LEU A 99 -0.53 -7.37 6.03
C LEU A 99 -0.25 -8.32 4.85
N TYR A 100 0.94 -8.23 4.28
CA TYR A 100 1.34 -9.14 3.21
C TYR A 100 1.27 -10.60 3.65
N SER A 101 1.93 -10.96 4.74
CA SER A 101 2.06 -12.37 5.16
C SER A 101 0.75 -12.96 5.69
N LYS A 102 -0.04 -12.19 6.43
CA LYS A 102 -1.24 -12.69 7.10
C LYS A 102 -2.51 -12.54 6.27
N ILE A 103 -2.58 -11.53 5.41
CA ILE A 103 -3.80 -11.24 4.64
C ILE A 103 -3.62 -11.55 3.16
N TRP A 104 -2.61 -10.99 2.51
CA TRP A 104 -2.44 -11.18 1.07
C TRP A 104 -2.12 -12.64 0.72
N VAL A 105 -1.10 -13.19 1.36
CA VAL A 105 -0.68 -14.58 1.08
C VAL A 105 -1.81 -15.55 1.43
N GLU A 106 -2.45 -15.37 2.59
CA GLU A 106 -3.46 -16.30 3.09
C GLU A 106 -4.76 -16.28 2.28
N TYR A 107 -5.24 -15.09 1.88
CA TYR A 107 -6.57 -14.95 1.27
C TYR A 107 -6.56 -14.68 -0.22
N VAL A 108 -5.42 -14.34 -0.81
CA VAL A 108 -5.30 -14.12 -2.25
C VAL A 108 -4.43 -15.20 -2.89
N VAL A 109 -3.18 -15.32 -2.47
CA VAL A 109 -2.23 -16.27 -3.08
C VAL A 109 -2.69 -17.71 -2.93
N ARG A 110 -3.21 -18.08 -1.76
CA ARG A 110 -3.71 -19.42 -1.47
C ARG A 110 -5.12 -19.68 -1.98
N ASN A 111 -5.78 -18.67 -2.54
CA ASN A 111 -7.11 -18.86 -3.11
C ASN A 111 -6.99 -19.50 -4.50
N PRO A 112 -7.50 -20.73 -4.69
CA PRO A 112 -7.36 -21.44 -5.98
C PRO A 112 -8.15 -20.78 -7.12
N LEU A 113 -9.11 -19.90 -6.80
CA LEU A 113 -9.93 -19.19 -7.78
C LEU A 113 -9.26 -17.91 -8.28
N TRP A 114 -8.17 -17.48 -7.65
CA TRP A 114 -7.46 -16.28 -8.08
C TRP A 114 -6.44 -16.62 -9.17
N THR A 115 -6.45 -15.81 -10.24
CA THR A 115 -5.49 -15.93 -11.33
C THR A 115 -4.40 -14.86 -11.17
N ILE A 116 -3.13 -15.27 -11.25
CA ILE A 116 -1.98 -14.38 -11.15
C ILE A 116 -2.10 -13.27 -12.20
N GLY A 117 -1.88 -12.03 -11.79
CA GLY A 117 -1.96 -10.87 -12.67
C GLY A 117 -3.34 -10.24 -12.77
N THR A 118 -4.34 -10.79 -12.09
CA THR A 118 -5.69 -10.21 -12.04
C THR A 118 -5.95 -9.55 -10.68
N PRO A 119 -6.84 -8.52 -10.64
CA PRO A 119 -7.20 -7.89 -9.37
C PRO A 119 -7.78 -8.88 -8.36
N ALA A 120 -7.56 -8.61 -7.08
CA ALA A 120 -8.11 -9.40 -5.99
C ALA A 120 -9.56 -8.99 -5.76
N THR A 121 -10.50 -9.86 -6.13
CA THR A 121 -11.94 -9.58 -6.06
C THR A 121 -12.68 -10.38 -5.00
N SER A 122 -11.99 -11.25 -4.26
CA SER A 122 -12.59 -12.09 -3.22
C SER A 122 -13.19 -11.23 -2.11
N ASP A 123 -14.47 -11.47 -1.80
CA ASP A 123 -15.15 -10.79 -0.70
C ASP A 123 -14.53 -11.14 0.66
N LEU A 124 -14.06 -12.38 0.82
CA LEU A 124 -13.36 -12.81 2.04
C LEU A 124 -12.06 -12.03 2.24
N PHE A 125 -11.28 -11.84 1.18
CA PHE A 125 -10.07 -11.03 1.23
C PHE A 125 -10.37 -9.61 1.66
N LYS A 126 -11.38 -8.97 1.06
CA LYS A 126 -11.78 -7.60 1.37
C LYS A 126 -12.22 -7.47 2.83
N ALA A 127 -13.01 -8.42 3.32
CA ALA A 127 -13.48 -8.42 4.70
C ALA A 127 -12.34 -8.60 5.69
N LYS A 128 -11.41 -9.53 5.41
CA LYS A 128 -10.27 -9.78 6.29
C LYS A 128 -9.27 -8.65 6.28
N LEU A 129 -9.06 -8.00 5.13
CA LEU A 129 -8.20 -6.82 5.04
C LEU A 129 -8.79 -5.67 5.85
N ASP A 130 -10.09 -5.40 5.70
CA ASP A 130 -10.77 -4.34 6.44
C ASP A 130 -10.70 -4.59 7.96
N GLU A 131 -10.95 -5.82 8.39
CA GLU A 131 -10.84 -6.23 9.79
C GLU A 131 -9.42 -6.00 10.33
N PHE A 132 -8.40 -6.41 9.57
CA PHE A 132 -6.99 -6.24 9.96
C PHE A 132 -6.63 -4.77 10.11
N VAL A 133 -7.04 -3.94 9.15
CA VAL A 133 -6.74 -2.50 9.18
C VAL A 133 -7.46 -1.83 10.35
N ARG A 134 -8.74 -2.13 10.56
CA ARG A 134 -9.53 -1.51 11.64
C ARG A 134 -9.07 -1.95 13.02
N ALA A 135 -8.55 -3.16 13.17
CA ALA A 135 -8.00 -3.65 14.42
C ALA A 135 -6.62 -3.07 14.73
N SER A 136 -5.97 -2.44 13.76
CA SER A 136 -4.64 -1.85 13.93
C SER A 136 -4.72 -0.58 14.80
N PRO A 137 -3.75 -0.36 15.70
CA PRO A 137 -3.67 0.91 16.45
C PRO A 137 -3.39 2.11 15.55
N LEU A 138 -3.01 1.88 14.28
CA LEU A 138 -2.74 2.93 13.30
C LEU A 138 -4.01 3.45 12.63
N PHE A 139 -5.14 2.74 12.76
CA PHE A 139 -6.37 3.07 12.03
C PHE A 139 -6.95 4.42 12.42
N GLY A 140 -7.07 4.68 13.70
CA GLY A 140 -7.67 5.90 14.21
C GLY A 140 -6.64 7.00 14.47
N PRO A 141 -7.11 8.22 14.82
CA PRO A 141 -6.21 9.28 15.26
C PRO A 141 -5.49 8.87 16.53
N LYS A 142 -4.21 9.26 16.62
CA LYS A 142 -3.42 8.97 17.80
C LYS A 142 -3.95 9.80 18.97
N ILE A 143 -4.40 9.13 20.03
CA ILE A 143 -4.85 9.78 21.25
C ILE A 143 -3.61 10.10 22.06
N ILE A 144 -3.41 11.38 22.31
CA ILE A 144 -2.31 11.87 23.13
C ILE A 144 -2.79 11.92 24.58
#